data_6294884be17300d9652c797797d461fd
#
_entry.id   6294884be17300d9652c797797d461fd
#
_cell.length_a   1.000
_cell.length_b   1.000
_cell.length_c   1.000
_cell.angle_alpha   90.00
_cell.angle_beta   90.00
_cell.angle_gamma   90.00
#
_symmetry.space_group_name_H-M   'P 1'
#
loop_
_entity.id
_entity.type
_entity.pdbx_description
1 polymer ?
#
loop_
_entity_poly.entity_id
_entity_poly.type
_entity_poly.pdbx_seq_one_letter_code
_entity_poly.pdbx_strand_id
1 'polypeptide(L)'
;VLEIPPERLWVTIYEQDDEAGDIWANEVGVPRERIIKLGKADNFWEHGSGPCGPCSEIHYDRGEKYGHFDHIGQDNFEEVGDCDRIIEIWNNVFTQFDNDGHGNYTQLKTKNIDTGMGLERLACVMQDVDNLFEVDTVQNILKKISSIVGVDYKADPVKDISLRVITDHIRSTTFMVGDGVLPSNEGRGYVLRRLLRRAARHGRLLGCTKPFLHEVCDTVINENLSAYPELDEKRAYI
;
A
#
# COMPACT_ATOMS: atom_id res chain seq x y z
N VAL A 1 -0.31 11.42 18.88
CA VAL A 1 0.66 10.31 18.81
C VAL A 1 1.58 10.47 17.61
N LEU A 2 1.04 10.72 16.41
CA LEU A 2 1.84 10.85 15.18
C LEU A 2 2.24 12.30 14.90
N GLU A 3 1.56 13.26 15.50
CA GLU A 3 1.83 14.71 15.36
C GLU A 3 1.83 15.19 13.89
N ILE A 4 1.02 14.54 13.06
CA ILE A 4 0.84 14.94 11.64
C ILE A 4 0.08 16.28 11.61
N PRO A 5 0.59 17.29 10.89
CA PRO A 5 -0.07 18.59 10.78
C PRO A 5 -1.44 18.47 10.11
N PRO A 6 -2.56 18.88 10.77
CA PRO A 6 -3.89 18.77 10.19
C PRO A 6 -4.06 19.53 8.86
N GLU A 7 -3.31 20.61 8.68
CA GLU A 7 -3.31 21.41 7.45
C GLU A 7 -2.74 20.67 6.23
N ARG A 8 -2.08 19.54 6.42
CA ARG A 8 -1.61 18.66 5.34
C ARG A 8 -2.55 17.51 5.05
N LEU A 9 -3.63 17.37 5.83
CA LEU A 9 -4.58 16.28 5.64
C LEU A 9 -5.73 16.70 4.72
N TRP A 10 -6.08 15.80 3.83
CA TRP A 10 -7.22 15.83 2.94
C TRP A 10 -8.08 14.61 3.17
N VAL A 11 -9.37 14.73 2.95
CA VAL A 11 -10.31 13.61 3.09
C VAL A 11 -11.04 13.44 1.78
N THR A 12 -11.15 12.19 1.31
CA THR A 12 -12.05 11.87 0.21
C THR A 12 -13.26 11.11 0.73
N ILE A 13 -14.40 11.30 0.10
CA ILE A 13 -15.66 10.60 0.38
C ILE A 13 -16.34 10.21 -0.93
N TYR A 14 -17.17 9.18 -0.87
CA TYR A 14 -18.04 8.86 -1.99
C TYR A 14 -19.02 10.02 -2.27
N GLU A 15 -19.18 10.39 -3.52
CA GLU A 15 -19.94 11.57 -3.96
C GLU A 15 -21.39 11.62 -3.45
N GLN A 16 -21.99 10.44 -3.16
CA GLN A 16 -23.36 10.32 -2.65
C GLN A 16 -23.42 10.09 -1.13
N ASP A 17 -22.28 10.12 -0.43
CA ASP A 17 -22.22 9.94 1.03
C ASP A 17 -22.12 11.30 1.74
N ASP A 18 -23.23 12.02 1.77
CA ASP A 18 -23.29 13.29 2.47
C ASP A 18 -23.16 13.14 4.00
N GLU A 19 -23.56 11.97 4.56
CA GLU A 19 -23.43 11.67 5.99
C GLU A 19 -21.94 11.69 6.40
N ALA A 20 -21.07 11.02 5.65
CA ALA A 20 -19.63 11.04 5.91
C ALA A 20 -19.04 12.45 5.80
N GLY A 21 -19.46 13.21 4.78
CA GLY A 21 -19.04 14.62 4.61
C GLY A 21 -19.42 15.51 5.77
N ASP A 22 -20.63 15.35 6.30
CA ASP A 22 -21.10 16.12 7.44
C ASP A 22 -20.40 15.72 8.75
N ILE A 23 -20.11 14.46 8.96
CA ILE A 23 -19.32 13.98 10.11
C ILE A 23 -17.90 14.58 10.07
N TRP A 24 -17.22 14.50 8.92
CA TRP A 24 -15.89 15.09 8.78
C TRP A 24 -15.87 16.59 9.04
N ALA A 25 -16.85 17.33 8.49
CA ALA A 25 -16.89 18.78 8.63
C ALA A 25 -17.33 19.25 10.03
N ASN A 26 -18.40 18.65 10.58
CA ASN A 26 -19.08 19.20 11.76
C ASN A 26 -18.62 18.54 13.08
N GLU A 27 -18.21 17.27 13.05
CA GLU A 27 -17.79 16.55 14.25
C GLU A 27 -16.26 16.46 14.37
N VAL A 28 -15.57 16.22 13.26
CA VAL A 28 -14.09 16.14 13.24
C VAL A 28 -13.45 17.51 13.04
N GLY A 29 -14.15 18.44 12.34
CA GLY A 29 -13.68 19.81 12.13
C GLY A 29 -12.76 19.96 10.90
N VAL A 30 -12.85 19.05 9.93
CA VAL A 30 -12.13 19.19 8.66
C VAL A 30 -12.77 20.32 7.84
N PRO A 31 -11.99 21.31 7.36
CA PRO A 31 -12.51 22.35 6.47
C PRO A 31 -13.19 21.75 5.24
N ARG A 32 -14.36 22.24 4.86
CA ARG A 32 -15.15 21.66 3.76
C ARG A 32 -14.40 21.64 2.42
N GLU A 33 -13.55 22.63 2.19
CA GLU A 33 -12.68 22.69 1.00
C GLU A 33 -11.63 21.58 0.93
N ARG A 34 -11.41 20.86 2.02
CA ARG A 34 -10.51 19.70 2.11
C ARG A 34 -11.23 18.35 2.13
N ILE A 35 -12.55 18.37 1.93
CA ILE A 35 -13.38 17.18 1.79
C ILE A 35 -13.73 17.03 0.31
N ILE A 36 -13.09 16.11 -0.36
CA ILE A 36 -13.21 15.90 -1.80
C ILE A 36 -14.20 14.78 -2.07
N LYS A 37 -15.13 15.01 -2.97
CA LYS A 37 -16.12 14.04 -3.42
C LYS A 37 -15.60 13.30 -4.66
N LEU A 38 -15.42 12.01 -4.56
CA LEU A 38 -14.99 11.16 -5.67
C LEU A 38 -16.04 10.13 -6.05
N GLY A 39 -15.92 9.62 -7.26
CA GLY A 39 -16.86 8.66 -7.82
C GLY A 39 -16.75 7.26 -7.22
N LYS A 40 -17.55 6.36 -7.78
CA LYS A 40 -17.61 4.96 -7.37
C LYS A 40 -16.28 4.22 -7.60
N ALA A 41 -15.49 4.64 -8.57
CA ALA A 41 -14.20 4.00 -8.87
C ALA A 41 -13.19 4.16 -7.73
N ASP A 42 -13.28 5.25 -6.96
CA ASP A 42 -12.31 5.64 -5.95
C ASP A 42 -12.83 5.43 -4.52
N ASN A 43 -14.05 5.89 -4.24
CA ASN A 43 -14.60 5.88 -2.88
C ASN A 43 -15.80 4.95 -2.68
N PHE A 44 -15.87 3.84 -3.41
CA PHE A 44 -16.85 2.78 -3.18
C PHE A 44 -16.23 1.40 -3.41
N TRP A 45 -16.33 0.51 -2.44
CA TRP A 45 -15.80 -0.84 -2.55
C TRP A 45 -16.92 -1.86 -2.80
N GLU A 46 -16.67 -2.79 -3.69
CA GLU A 46 -17.49 -3.96 -3.94
C GLU A 46 -16.64 -5.10 -4.53
N HIS A 47 -17.04 -6.34 -4.29
CA HIS A 47 -16.35 -7.50 -4.84
C HIS A 47 -17.37 -8.53 -5.34
N GLY A 48 -17.83 -8.34 -6.56
CA GLY A 48 -18.90 -9.16 -7.13
C GLY A 48 -20.23 -8.98 -6.39
N SER A 49 -20.87 -10.09 -5.98
CA SER A 49 -22.06 -10.06 -5.13
C SER A 49 -21.69 -10.14 -3.65
N GLY A 50 -22.51 -9.54 -2.79
CA GLY A 50 -22.35 -9.56 -1.34
C GLY A 50 -22.16 -8.18 -0.72
N PRO A 51 -21.63 -8.12 0.51
CA PRO A 51 -21.45 -6.87 1.22
C PRO A 51 -20.60 -5.86 0.45
N CYS A 52 -21.00 -4.59 0.50
CA CYS A 52 -20.32 -3.48 -0.19
C CYS A 52 -20.69 -2.13 0.44
N GLY A 53 -20.06 -1.06 0.00
CA GLY A 53 -20.41 0.27 0.46
C GLY A 53 -19.40 1.35 0.11
N PRO A 54 -19.68 2.60 0.50
CA PRO A 54 -18.75 3.69 0.31
C PRO A 54 -17.50 3.53 1.18
N CYS A 55 -16.46 4.27 0.86
CA CYS A 55 -15.30 4.45 1.72
C CYS A 55 -14.90 5.92 1.79
N SER A 56 -14.16 6.23 2.84
CA SER A 56 -13.61 7.56 3.06
C SER A 56 -12.13 7.42 3.38
N GLU A 57 -11.30 8.16 2.66
CA GLU A 57 -9.86 8.02 2.75
C GLU A 57 -9.23 9.28 3.34
N ILE A 58 -8.16 9.08 4.10
CA ILE A 58 -7.33 10.17 4.60
C ILE A 58 -6.06 10.21 3.77
N HIS A 59 -5.81 11.35 3.17
CA HIS A 59 -4.66 11.63 2.33
C HIS A 59 -3.75 12.66 2.98
N TYR A 60 -2.46 12.55 2.69
CA TYR A 60 -1.43 13.47 3.18
C TYR A 60 -0.80 14.23 2.01
N ASP A 61 -0.79 15.56 2.09
CA ASP A 61 -0.05 16.42 1.14
C ASP A 61 1.44 16.45 1.53
N ARG A 62 2.27 15.85 0.71
CA ARG A 62 3.72 15.77 0.87
C ARG A 62 4.44 17.06 0.50
N GLY A 63 3.70 18.03 -0.08
CA GLY A 63 4.20 19.35 -0.43
C GLY A 63 4.74 19.47 -1.86
N GLU A 64 5.13 20.70 -2.20
CA GLU A 64 5.49 21.12 -3.56
C GLU A 64 6.69 20.38 -4.17
N LYS A 65 7.53 19.74 -3.35
CA LYS A 65 8.63 18.88 -3.81
C LYS A 65 8.16 17.80 -4.79
N TYR A 66 6.92 17.33 -4.63
CA TYR A 66 6.34 16.25 -5.42
C TYR A 66 5.40 16.73 -6.54
N GLY A 67 5.16 18.02 -6.65
CA GLY A 67 4.36 18.66 -7.69
C GLY A 67 3.92 20.04 -7.26
N HIS A 68 4.09 21.04 -8.12
CA HIS A 68 3.64 22.40 -7.86
C HIS A 68 2.26 22.60 -8.49
N PHE A 69 1.30 23.05 -7.68
CA PHE A 69 -0.05 23.40 -8.09
C PHE A 69 -0.42 24.73 -7.42
N ASP A 70 -1.05 25.63 -8.16
CA ASP A 70 -1.50 26.93 -7.63
C ASP A 70 -2.54 26.77 -6.50
N HIS A 71 -3.33 25.70 -6.57
CA HIS A 71 -4.26 25.28 -5.52
C HIS A 71 -4.46 23.76 -5.57
N ILE A 72 -5.03 23.22 -4.50
CA ILE A 72 -5.53 21.85 -4.42
C ILE A 72 -7.01 21.92 -4.05
N GLY A 73 -7.86 21.24 -4.80
CA GLY A 73 -9.29 21.26 -4.59
C GLY A 73 -10.02 20.17 -5.37
N GLN A 74 -11.35 20.21 -5.32
CA GLN A 74 -12.22 19.24 -5.98
C GLN A 74 -11.94 19.09 -7.50
N ASP A 75 -11.55 20.18 -8.14
CA ASP A 75 -11.38 20.29 -9.58
C ASP A 75 -10.09 19.66 -10.11
N ASN A 76 -9.07 19.49 -9.25
CA ASN A 76 -7.77 18.96 -9.66
C ASN A 76 -7.19 17.88 -8.73
N PHE A 77 -7.97 17.37 -7.77
CA PHE A 77 -7.45 16.43 -6.76
C PHE A 77 -6.86 15.16 -7.36
N GLU A 78 -7.50 14.59 -8.38
CA GLU A 78 -6.99 13.40 -9.08
C GLU A 78 -5.64 13.68 -9.76
N GLU A 79 -5.51 14.81 -10.46
CA GLU A 79 -4.26 15.22 -11.10
C GLU A 79 -3.13 15.40 -10.08
N VAL A 80 -3.44 15.97 -8.91
CA VAL A 80 -2.48 16.14 -7.81
C VAL A 80 -2.05 14.78 -7.23
N GLY A 81 -2.97 13.82 -7.18
CA GLY A 81 -2.69 12.44 -6.74
C GLY A 81 -1.76 11.69 -7.70
N ASP A 82 -1.90 11.92 -9.01
CA ASP A 82 -1.10 11.26 -10.04
C ASP A 82 0.41 11.61 -9.97
N CYS A 83 0.79 12.71 -9.34
CA CYS A 83 2.19 13.14 -9.22
C CYS A 83 2.86 12.81 -7.86
N ASP A 84 2.34 11.86 -7.09
CA ASP A 84 2.86 11.47 -5.76
C ASP A 84 2.79 12.57 -4.68
N ARG A 85 2.19 13.72 -4.93
CA ARG A 85 2.06 14.80 -3.95
C ARG A 85 1.06 14.44 -2.85
N ILE A 86 -0.09 13.94 -3.25
CA ILE A 86 -1.12 13.46 -2.33
C ILE A 86 -1.02 11.95 -2.22
N ILE A 87 -0.80 11.45 -1.02
CA ILE A 87 -0.72 10.01 -0.76
C ILE A 87 -1.82 9.59 0.21
N GLU A 88 -2.62 8.60 -0.16
CA GLU A 88 -3.55 7.94 0.76
C GLU A 88 -2.75 7.22 1.85
N ILE A 89 -3.05 7.54 3.11
CA ILE A 89 -2.42 6.91 4.26
C ILE A 89 -3.39 6.01 5.03
N TRP A 90 -4.71 6.26 4.95
CA TRP A 90 -5.71 5.52 5.71
C TRP A 90 -7.04 5.46 4.96
N ASN A 91 -7.66 4.28 4.94
CA ASN A 91 -8.97 4.07 4.34
C ASN A 91 -9.97 3.60 5.41
N ASN A 92 -11.12 4.30 5.51
CA ASN A 92 -12.26 3.92 6.32
C ASN A 92 -13.33 3.31 5.40
N VAL A 93 -13.53 2.01 5.51
CA VAL A 93 -14.40 1.24 4.63
C VAL A 93 -15.74 1.01 5.32
N PHE A 94 -16.82 1.50 4.71
CA PHE A 94 -18.17 1.38 5.25
C PHE A 94 -18.90 0.24 4.55
N THR A 95 -19.32 -0.77 5.31
CA THR A 95 -20.14 -1.86 4.79
C THR A 95 -21.61 -1.56 5.12
N GLN A 96 -22.33 -1.03 4.13
CA GLN A 96 -23.70 -0.53 4.31
C GLN A 96 -24.72 -1.26 3.45
N PHE A 97 -24.30 -1.90 2.37
CA PHE A 97 -25.17 -2.52 1.38
C PHE A 97 -24.80 -3.98 1.12
N ASP A 98 -25.74 -4.71 0.56
CA ASP A 98 -25.56 -6.02 -0.05
C ASP A 98 -25.88 -5.90 -1.55
N ASN A 99 -24.93 -6.29 -2.40
CA ASN A 99 -25.04 -6.27 -3.85
C ASN A 99 -25.46 -7.66 -4.34
N ASP A 100 -26.56 -7.76 -5.10
CA ASP A 100 -27.05 -9.02 -5.67
C ASP A 100 -26.22 -9.55 -6.85
N GLY A 101 -25.17 -8.82 -7.25
CA GLY A 101 -24.35 -9.13 -8.43
C GLY A 101 -24.92 -8.64 -9.77
N HIS A 102 -26.08 -8.01 -9.75
CA HIS A 102 -26.76 -7.41 -10.91
C HIS A 102 -26.83 -5.88 -10.84
N GLY A 103 -26.17 -5.31 -9.84
CA GLY A 103 -26.14 -3.86 -9.62
C GLY A 103 -27.28 -3.32 -8.75
N ASN A 104 -28.07 -4.19 -8.10
CA ASN A 104 -29.05 -3.76 -7.12
C ASN A 104 -28.46 -3.82 -5.70
N TYR A 105 -28.58 -2.74 -4.98
CA TYR A 105 -28.03 -2.58 -3.62
C TYR A 105 -29.16 -2.57 -2.61
N THR A 106 -29.11 -3.49 -1.65
CA THR A 106 -30.04 -3.55 -0.52
C THR A 106 -29.33 -3.09 0.75
N GLN A 107 -29.93 -2.17 1.48
CA GLN A 107 -29.33 -1.67 2.72
C GLN A 107 -29.25 -2.79 3.77
N LEU A 108 -28.06 -2.96 4.39
CA LEU A 108 -27.86 -3.88 5.48
C LEU A 108 -28.58 -3.40 6.77
N LYS A 109 -29.05 -4.35 7.57
CA LYS A 109 -29.66 -4.06 8.87
C LYS A 109 -28.69 -3.42 9.86
N THR A 110 -27.43 -3.80 9.76
CA THR A 110 -26.34 -3.30 10.61
C THR A 110 -25.23 -2.78 9.71
N LYS A 111 -24.91 -1.51 9.85
CA LYS A 111 -23.75 -0.91 9.21
C LYS A 111 -22.48 -1.31 9.96
N ASN A 112 -21.41 -1.57 9.25
CA ASN A 112 -20.10 -1.89 9.81
C ASN A 112 -19.03 -0.97 9.21
N ILE A 113 -17.97 -0.76 9.99
CA ILE A 113 -16.80 0.01 9.56
C ILE A 113 -15.58 -0.87 9.79
N ASP A 114 -14.80 -1.06 8.74
CA ASP A 114 -13.43 -1.56 8.80
C ASP A 114 -12.46 -0.44 8.43
N THR A 115 -11.27 -0.45 9.00
CA THR A 115 -10.26 0.54 8.63
C THR A 115 -8.97 -0.14 8.23
N GLY A 116 -8.31 0.40 7.21
CA GLY A 116 -7.00 -0.06 6.75
C GLY A 116 -6.04 1.10 6.60
N MET A 117 -4.87 1.00 7.24
CA MET A 117 -3.81 1.99 7.13
C MET A 117 -2.58 1.36 6.46
N GLY A 118 -2.05 2.05 5.44
CA GLY A 118 -0.81 1.61 4.79
C GLY A 118 0.40 1.91 5.67
N LEU A 119 0.93 0.90 6.38
CA LEU A 119 2.06 1.09 7.29
C LEU A 119 3.26 1.73 6.59
N GLU A 120 3.63 1.25 5.43
CA GLU A 120 4.78 1.78 4.68
C GLU A 120 4.49 3.18 4.11
N ARG A 121 3.25 3.47 3.71
CA ARG A 121 2.86 4.82 3.28
C ARG A 121 2.96 5.81 4.45
N LEU A 122 2.45 5.43 5.62
CA LEU A 122 2.58 6.23 6.83
C LEU A 122 4.06 6.41 7.23
N ALA A 123 4.86 5.34 7.16
CA ALA A 123 6.29 5.40 7.45
C ALA A 123 7.03 6.34 6.48
N CYS A 124 6.66 6.37 5.18
CA CYS A 124 7.21 7.36 4.24
C CYS A 124 6.95 8.79 4.69
N VAL A 125 5.74 9.09 5.16
CA VAL A 125 5.36 10.41 5.69
C VAL A 125 6.18 10.74 6.94
N MET A 126 6.26 9.80 7.89
CA MET A 126 6.92 10.02 9.18
C MET A 126 8.45 10.12 9.06
N GLN A 127 9.06 9.44 8.09
CA GLN A 127 10.50 9.45 7.82
C GLN A 127 10.90 10.48 6.75
N ASP A 128 9.94 11.18 6.15
CA ASP A 128 10.14 12.15 5.05
C ASP A 128 11.00 11.57 3.91
N VAL A 129 10.66 10.36 3.46
CA VAL A 129 11.35 9.67 2.36
C VAL A 129 10.52 9.65 1.09
N ASP A 130 11.17 9.56 -0.08
CA ASP A 130 10.52 9.74 -1.37
C ASP A 130 9.55 8.60 -1.73
N ASN A 131 9.84 7.37 -1.30
CA ASN A 131 8.99 6.21 -1.59
C ASN A 131 9.18 5.10 -0.54
N LEU A 132 8.29 4.12 -0.57
CA LEU A 132 8.27 3.01 0.40
C LEU A 132 9.56 2.17 0.43
N PHE A 133 10.35 2.16 -0.66
CA PHE A 133 11.63 1.43 -0.71
C PHE A 133 12.75 2.16 0.04
N GLU A 134 12.51 3.38 0.49
CA GLU A 134 13.43 4.19 1.29
C GLU A 134 13.07 4.20 2.78
N VAL A 135 11.91 3.62 3.14
CA VAL A 135 11.56 3.34 4.53
C VAL A 135 12.60 2.36 5.11
N ASP A 136 13.08 2.62 6.31
CA ASP A 136 14.21 1.96 6.95
C ASP A 136 14.20 0.44 6.83
N THR A 137 13.14 -0.23 7.27
CA THR A 137 13.00 -1.69 7.23
C THR A 137 13.02 -2.25 5.79
N VAL A 138 12.34 -1.59 4.86
CA VAL A 138 12.29 -1.98 3.44
C VAL A 138 13.63 -1.73 2.77
N GLN A 139 14.27 -0.60 3.10
CA GLN A 139 15.58 -0.24 2.55
C GLN A 139 16.68 -1.22 2.97
N ASN A 140 16.62 -1.79 4.18
CA ASN A 140 17.58 -2.80 4.62
C ASN A 140 17.51 -4.07 3.75
N ILE A 141 16.30 -4.49 3.37
CA ILE A 141 16.11 -5.61 2.42
C ILE A 141 16.68 -5.25 1.04
N LEU A 142 16.39 -4.04 0.54
CA LEU A 142 16.89 -3.55 -0.74
C LEU A 142 18.44 -3.47 -0.74
N LYS A 143 19.05 -2.95 0.31
CA LYS A 143 20.52 -2.90 0.47
C LYS A 143 21.15 -4.28 0.47
N LYS A 144 20.50 -5.27 1.09
CA LYS A 144 20.98 -6.67 1.04
C LYS A 144 20.98 -7.18 -0.39
N ILE A 145 19.92 -6.93 -1.16
CA ILE A 145 19.84 -7.30 -2.57
C ILE A 145 20.92 -6.59 -3.37
N SER A 146 21.06 -5.26 -3.23
CA SER A 146 22.11 -4.45 -3.86
C SER A 146 23.49 -5.05 -3.65
N SER A 147 23.82 -5.43 -2.42
CA SER A 147 25.13 -6.03 -2.09
C SER A 147 25.38 -7.37 -2.77
N ILE A 148 24.33 -8.19 -2.93
CA ILE A 148 24.45 -9.51 -3.59
C ILE A 148 24.63 -9.36 -5.11
N VAL A 149 23.86 -8.45 -5.72
CA VAL A 149 23.91 -8.29 -7.19
C VAL A 149 24.98 -7.31 -7.67
N GLY A 150 25.61 -6.56 -6.75
CA GLY A 150 26.65 -5.58 -7.07
C GLY A 150 26.12 -4.34 -7.81
N VAL A 151 24.90 -3.91 -7.52
CA VAL A 151 24.24 -2.75 -8.16
C VAL A 151 23.73 -1.81 -7.09
N ASP A 152 24.19 -0.56 -7.11
CA ASP A 152 23.74 0.45 -6.16
C ASP A 152 22.36 1.01 -6.54
N TYR A 153 21.48 1.16 -5.55
CA TYR A 153 20.19 1.81 -5.71
C TYR A 153 20.36 3.32 -5.98
N LYS A 154 19.53 3.87 -6.84
CA LYS A 154 19.61 5.26 -7.35
C LYS A 154 20.79 5.55 -8.28
N ALA A 155 21.57 4.55 -8.68
CA ALA A 155 22.63 4.73 -9.67
C ALA A 155 22.12 4.64 -11.12
N ASP A 156 21.07 3.85 -11.37
CA ASP A 156 20.49 3.61 -12.68
C ASP A 156 18.97 3.35 -12.54
N PRO A 157 18.11 4.26 -13.02
CA PRO A 157 16.65 4.13 -12.88
C PRO A 157 16.08 2.82 -13.45
N VAL A 158 16.68 2.25 -14.48
CA VAL A 158 16.23 0.99 -15.08
C VAL A 158 16.55 -0.19 -14.17
N LYS A 159 17.72 -0.16 -13.51
CA LYS A 159 18.12 -1.19 -12.53
C LYS A 159 17.35 -1.05 -11.24
N ASP A 160 17.00 0.16 -10.84
CA ASP A 160 16.18 0.43 -9.65
C ASP A 160 14.83 -0.28 -9.72
N ILE A 161 14.19 -0.34 -10.89
CA ILE A 161 12.96 -1.11 -11.08
C ILE A 161 13.17 -2.57 -10.66
N SER A 162 14.30 -3.17 -11.09
CA SER A 162 14.60 -4.55 -10.75
C SER A 162 14.86 -4.75 -9.27
N LEU A 163 15.60 -3.84 -8.63
CA LEU A 163 15.86 -3.87 -7.18
C LEU A 163 14.55 -3.78 -6.40
N ARG A 164 13.67 -2.85 -6.76
CA ARG A 164 12.35 -2.67 -6.13
C ARG A 164 11.46 -3.91 -6.29
N VAL A 165 11.39 -4.48 -7.51
CA VAL A 165 10.61 -5.70 -7.76
C VAL A 165 11.10 -6.87 -6.93
N ILE A 166 12.42 -7.07 -6.81
CA ILE A 166 12.95 -8.16 -5.99
C ILE A 166 12.63 -7.92 -4.52
N THR A 167 12.79 -6.69 -4.01
CA THR A 167 12.49 -6.32 -2.63
C THR A 167 11.04 -6.59 -2.27
N ASP A 168 10.11 -6.12 -3.07
CA ASP A 168 8.67 -6.31 -2.87
C ASP A 168 8.30 -7.80 -2.87
N HIS A 169 8.79 -8.53 -3.88
CA HIS A 169 8.41 -9.91 -4.08
C HIS A 169 9.03 -10.85 -3.04
N ILE A 170 10.28 -10.64 -2.63
CA ILE A 170 10.90 -11.51 -1.62
C ILE A 170 10.25 -11.30 -0.25
N ARG A 171 9.90 -10.06 0.10
CA ARG A 171 9.15 -9.77 1.31
C ARG A 171 7.81 -10.51 1.32
N SER A 172 7.01 -10.35 0.26
CA SER A 172 5.72 -11.02 0.12
C SER A 172 5.85 -12.54 0.17
N THR A 173 6.83 -13.11 -0.53
CA THR A 173 7.01 -14.57 -0.58
C THR A 173 7.50 -15.15 0.74
N THR A 174 8.34 -14.45 1.49
CA THR A 174 8.76 -14.85 2.83
C THR A 174 7.56 -15.02 3.77
N PHE A 175 6.67 -14.03 3.82
CA PHE A 175 5.43 -14.12 4.61
C PHE A 175 4.50 -15.22 4.11
N MET A 176 4.27 -15.33 2.80
CA MET A 176 3.40 -16.38 2.25
C MET A 176 3.88 -17.78 2.60
N VAL A 177 5.20 -18.05 2.53
CA VAL A 177 5.76 -19.35 2.94
C VAL A 177 5.64 -19.53 4.44
N GLY A 178 5.89 -18.50 5.24
CA GLY A 178 5.66 -18.50 6.69
C GLY A 178 4.22 -18.86 7.07
N ASP A 179 3.24 -18.43 6.26
CA ASP A 179 1.83 -18.77 6.41
C ASP A 179 1.45 -20.15 5.82
N GLY A 180 2.44 -20.92 5.36
CA GLY A 180 2.23 -22.27 4.86
C GLY A 180 1.79 -22.37 3.40
N VAL A 181 1.89 -21.27 2.63
CA VAL A 181 1.62 -21.32 1.18
C VAL A 181 2.84 -21.89 0.47
N LEU A 182 2.65 -22.98 -0.30
CA LEU A 182 3.69 -23.57 -1.13
C LEU A 182 3.48 -23.27 -2.62
N PRO A 183 4.57 -23.16 -3.41
CA PRO A 183 4.46 -22.94 -4.85
C PRO A 183 3.67 -24.06 -5.53
N SER A 184 2.67 -23.68 -6.32
CA SER A 184 1.84 -24.63 -7.08
C SER A 184 1.48 -24.10 -8.47
N ASN A 185 0.68 -24.84 -9.22
CA ASN A 185 0.21 -24.43 -10.56
C ASN A 185 -1.14 -23.66 -10.52
N GLU A 186 -1.79 -23.61 -9.36
CA GLU A 186 -3.11 -23.00 -9.20
C GLU A 186 -3.27 -22.31 -7.84
N GLY A 187 -4.32 -21.52 -7.68
CA GLY A 187 -4.69 -20.86 -6.44
C GLY A 187 -3.58 -19.95 -5.88
N ARG A 188 -3.48 -19.88 -4.55
CA ARG A 188 -2.51 -19.04 -3.84
C ARG A 188 -1.05 -19.42 -4.15
N GLY A 189 -0.78 -20.72 -4.28
CA GLY A 189 0.54 -21.21 -4.60
C GLY A 189 1.02 -20.81 -6.01
N TYR A 190 0.12 -20.63 -6.97
CA TYR A 190 0.46 -20.08 -8.28
C TYR A 190 0.91 -18.62 -8.18
N VAL A 191 0.27 -17.82 -7.34
CA VAL A 191 0.68 -16.43 -7.10
C VAL A 191 2.09 -16.39 -6.51
N LEU A 192 2.35 -17.17 -5.46
CA LEU A 192 3.69 -17.31 -4.85
C LEU A 192 4.73 -17.69 -5.90
N ARG A 193 4.46 -18.71 -6.71
CA ARG A 193 5.37 -19.15 -7.78
C ARG A 193 5.65 -18.04 -8.80
N ARG A 194 4.64 -17.23 -9.18
CA ARG A 194 4.83 -16.08 -10.07
C ARG A 194 5.76 -15.03 -9.46
N LEU A 195 5.56 -14.68 -8.19
CA LEU A 195 6.38 -13.68 -7.49
C LEU A 195 7.85 -14.14 -7.44
N LEU A 196 8.10 -15.38 -7.02
CA LEU A 196 9.46 -15.95 -6.98
C LEU A 196 10.13 -15.95 -8.36
N ARG A 197 9.43 -16.41 -9.40
CA ARG A 197 9.97 -16.42 -10.77
C ARG A 197 10.24 -15.01 -11.29
N ARG A 198 9.39 -14.04 -10.96
CA ARG A 198 9.59 -12.65 -11.36
C ARG A 198 10.80 -12.06 -10.64
N ALA A 199 10.94 -12.27 -9.34
CA ALA A 199 12.12 -11.85 -8.58
C ALA A 199 13.41 -12.45 -9.13
N ALA A 200 13.44 -13.76 -9.39
CA ALA A 200 14.59 -14.44 -9.99
C ALA A 200 14.94 -13.90 -11.38
N ARG A 201 13.92 -13.58 -12.22
CA ARG A 201 14.14 -12.96 -13.53
C ARG A 201 14.79 -11.58 -13.39
N HIS A 202 14.31 -10.74 -12.46
CA HIS A 202 14.90 -9.43 -12.21
C HIS A 202 16.33 -9.53 -11.67
N GLY A 203 16.64 -10.55 -10.84
CA GLY A 203 18.01 -10.85 -10.45
C GLY A 203 18.92 -11.14 -11.66
N ARG A 204 18.40 -11.90 -12.64
CA ARG A 204 19.12 -12.14 -13.90
C ARG A 204 19.36 -10.87 -14.71
N LEU A 205 18.38 -9.96 -14.77
CA LEU A 205 18.52 -8.65 -15.44
C LEU A 205 19.61 -7.79 -14.79
N LEU A 206 19.83 -7.96 -13.48
CA LEU A 206 20.91 -7.31 -12.74
C LEU A 206 22.26 -8.05 -12.83
N GLY A 207 22.34 -9.15 -13.60
CA GLY A 207 23.57 -9.91 -13.80
C GLY A 207 23.81 -11.05 -12.79
N CYS A 208 22.90 -11.29 -11.84
CA CYS A 208 23.02 -12.37 -10.89
C CYS A 208 22.74 -13.73 -11.56
N THR A 209 23.72 -14.63 -11.55
CA THR A 209 23.61 -15.95 -12.18
C THR A 209 23.40 -17.09 -11.20
N LYS A 210 23.58 -16.83 -9.90
CA LYS A 210 23.43 -17.82 -8.81
C LYS A 210 22.07 -17.66 -8.11
N PRO A 211 21.55 -18.70 -7.45
CA PRO A 211 20.46 -18.57 -6.52
C PRO A 211 20.84 -17.63 -5.36
N PHE A 212 19.99 -16.68 -5.00
CA PHE A 212 20.30 -15.69 -3.96
C PHE A 212 19.08 -15.28 -3.10
N LEU A 213 17.88 -15.57 -3.54
CA LEU A 213 16.67 -15.11 -2.84
C LEU A 213 16.57 -15.63 -1.40
N HIS A 214 17.04 -16.85 -1.15
CA HIS A 214 17.09 -17.42 0.20
C HIS A 214 17.97 -16.62 1.17
N GLU A 215 19.08 -16.02 0.69
CA GLU A 215 19.92 -15.15 1.52
C GLU A 215 19.23 -13.84 1.91
N VAL A 216 18.26 -13.40 1.11
CA VAL A 216 17.48 -12.18 1.39
C VAL A 216 16.35 -12.47 2.37
N CYS A 217 15.80 -13.70 2.39
CA CYS A 217 14.77 -14.11 3.36
C CYS A 217 15.20 -13.87 4.81
N ASP A 218 16.46 -14.17 5.14
CA ASP A 218 17.01 -13.92 6.48
C ASP A 218 16.90 -12.44 6.88
N THR A 219 17.16 -11.54 5.94
CA THR A 219 17.01 -10.09 6.20
C THR A 219 15.54 -9.72 6.39
N VAL A 220 14.64 -10.27 5.58
CA VAL A 220 13.18 -10.03 5.73
C VAL A 220 12.71 -10.48 7.12
N ILE A 221 13.11 -11.66 7.57
CA ILE A 221 12.75 -12.20 8.88
C ILE A 221 13.28 -11.29 9.98
N ASN A 222 14.55 -10.90 9.92
CA ASN A 222 15.18 -10.07 10.95
C ASN A 222 14.51 -8.68 11.07
N GLU A 223 14.17 -8.05 9.95
CA GLU A 223 13.50 -6.74 9.93
C GLU A 223 12.07 -6.79 10.50
N ASN A 224 11.45 -7.96 10.51
CA ASN A 224 10.08 -8.15 10.97
C ASN A 224 9.98 -8.92 12.31
N LEU A 225 11.11 -9.28 12.91
CA LEU A 225 11.18 -10.18 14.08
C LEU A 225 10.37 -9.68 15.29
N SER A 226 10.36 -8.38 15.53
CA SER A 226 9.65 -7.79 16.67
C SER A 226 8.14 -7.90 16.58
N ALA A 227 7.60 -7.86 15.36
CA ALA A 227 6.16 -7.92 15.11
C ALA A 227 5.68 -9.33 14.73
N TYR A 228 6.56 -10.14 14.13
CA TYR A 228 6.25 -11.47 13.58
C TYR A 228 7.30 -12.51 14.01
N PRO A 229 7.42 -12.82 15.32
CA PRO A 229 8.43 -13.77 15.83
C PRO A 229 8.28 -15.18 15.24
N GLU A 230 7.06 -15.56 14.82
CA GLU A 230 6.75 -16.83 14.17
C GLU A 230 7.51 -17.06 12.84
N LEU A 231 7.98 -16.01 12.18
CA LEU A 231 8.82 -16.14 11.00
C LEU A 231 10.18 -16.72 11.36
N ASP A 232 10.74 -16.32 12.51
CA ASP A 232 12.01 -16.85 12.99
C ASP A 232 11.92 -18.34 13.38
N GLU A 233 10.82 -18.72 14.03
CA GLU A 233 10.55 -20.12 14.36
C GLU A 233 10.51 -21.01 13.10
N LYS A 234 10.08 -20.47 11.98
CA LYS A 234 9.94 -21.14 10.69
C LYS A 234 11.12 -20.89 9.73
N ARG A 235 12.15 -20.17 10.15
CA ARG A 235 13.29 -19.75 9.31
C ARG A 235 13.88 -20.87 8.46
N ALA A 236 14.09 -22.04 9.04
CA ALA A 236 14.65 -23.20 8.33
C ALA A 236 13.67 -23.80 7.30
N TYR A 237 12.39 -23.50 7.42
CA TYR A 237 11.36 -23.95 6.48
C TYR A 237 11.14 -22.93 5.34
N ILE A 238 11.25 -21.65 5.65
CA ILE A 238 11.14 -20.55 4.68
C ILE A 238 12.38 -20.52 3.76
#